data_c4461804475cf982d8de184e7eeb0da6
#
_entry.id   c4461804475cf982d8de184e7eeb0da6
#
_cell.length_a   1.000
_cell.length_b   1.000
_cell.length_c   1.000
_cell.angle_alpha   90.00
_cell.angle_beta   90.00
_cell.angle_gamma   90.00
#
_symmetry.space_group_name_H-M   'P 1'
#
loop_
_entity.id
_entity.type
_entity.pdbx_description
1 polymer ?
#
loop_
_entity_poly.entity_id
_entity_poly.type
_entity_poly.pdbx_seq_one_letter_code
_entity_poly.pdbx_strand_id
1 'polypeptide(L)'
;GTIQLLGEHSYCILSENCKEDSQYALARIAALTSARGFRKKDFEFLKAYARLKLTGKYTDMDGLYYLPAIQRCKGNTDIALSVGGDNYCYVNTGIYAYLNRAFIKQKIRTILWGCSIEPDVVAEASVAEDLWNYALVAARESITYEAVKETGANVVQMPDPAFHMSPETCSLDERFLQSNVIGINISPMIIHNEQNKGAAYANYKTLIRYILDNTDAYIALIPHVVWASNDDRIPLKQLYDDFDHDPRLILVDDHIAPQLKYIISKCRFFIGARTHATIAAYSTGVPTLVVGYSVKARGIARDLFGTEEGYVLPVQQLKESDELTRAFIKLYEKRENIQTHLKTILPAYIARADDARSALEELIKK
;
A
#
# COMPACT_ATOMS: atom_id res chain seq x y z
N GLY A 1 2.01 -12.05 0.14
CA GLY A 1 2.63 -11.67 -1.12
C GLY A 1 4.14 -11.82 -1.10
N THR A 2 4.91 -10.90 -0.50
CA THR A 2 6.39 -10.96 -0.49
C THR A 2 6.94 -12.31 -0.03
N ILE A 3 6.42 -12.88 1.05
CA ILE A 3 6.86 -14.18 1.57
C ILE A 3 6.66 -15.30 0.55
N GLN A 4 5.55 -15.29 -0.18
CA GLN A 4 5.30 -16.27 -1.24
C GLN A 4 6.31 -16.17 -2.39
N LEU A 5 6.80 -14.97 -2.67
CA LEU A 5 7.83 -14.73 -3.68
C LEU A 5 9.23 -15.15 -3.22
N LEU A 6 9.51 -15.15 -1.91
CA LEU A 6 10.79 -15.62 -1.35
C LEU A 6 10.97 -17.15 -1.44
N GLY A 7 9.91 -17.92 -1.64
CA GLY A 7 9.98 -19.36 -1.80
C GLY A 7 10.60 -20.08 -0.59
N GLU A 8 11.63 -20.89 -0.82
CA GLU A 8 12.31 -21.70 0.21
C GLU A 8 13.44 -20.95 0.95
N HIS A 9 13.71 -19.69 0.61
CA HIS A 9 14.75 -18.93 1.30
C HIS A 9 14.40 -18.72 2.77
N SER A 10 15.37 -18.91 3.65
CA SER A 10 15.18 -18.60 5.05
C SER A 10 15.18 -17.09 5.27
N TYR A 11 14.24 -16.62 6.07
CA TYR A 11 14.09 -15.18 6.34
C TYR A 11 13.71 -14.91 7.79
N CYS A 12 13.96 -13.67 8.22
CA CYS A 12 13.48 -13.14 9.48
C CYS A 12 12.81 -11.78 9.20
N ILE A 13 11.67 -11.54 9.82
CA ILE A 13 10.99 -10.25 9.75
C ILE A 13 11.51 -9.37 10.88
N LEU A 14 12.02 -8.19 10.53
CA LEU A 14 12.27 -7.10 11.48
C LEU A 14 11.05 -6.18 11.47
N SER A 15 10.30 -6.14 12.55
CA SER A 15 9.02 -5.45 12.66
C SER A 15 9.05 -4.32 13.67
N GLU A 16 8.36 -3.23 13.36
CA GLU A 16 8.03 -2.17 14.33
C GLU A 16 6.83 -2.57 15.21
N ASN A 17 5.96 -3.46 14.72
CA ASN A 17 4.79 -3.96 15.44
C ASN A 17 4.73 -5.50 15.45
N CYS A 18 5.63 -6.11 16.24
CA CYS A 18 5.72 -7.57 16.34
C CYS A 18 4.41 -8.25 16.75
N LYS A 19 3.56 -7.56 17.54
CA LYS A 19 2.28 -8.13 18.01
C LYS A 19 1.31 -8.30 16.84
N GLU A 20 1.22 -7.33 15.96
CA GLU A 20 0.36 -7.38 14.79
C GLU A 20 0.89 -8.38 13.75
N ASP A 21 2.19 -8.33 13.45
CA ASP A 21 2.79 -9.24 12.48
C ASP A 21 2.77 -10.70 12.93
N SER A 22 2.79 -10.97 14.24
CA SER A 22 2.76 -12.34 14.78
C SER A 22 1.46 -13.10 14.46
N GLN A 23 0.36 -12.41 14.19
CA GLN A 23 -0.89 -13.05 13.80
C GLN A 23 -0.79 -13.80 12.45
N TYR A 24 0.16 -13.43 11.60
CA TYR A 24 0.38 -14.09 10.32
C TYR A 24 1.26 -15.35 10.41
N ALA A 25 1.79 -15.68 11.58
CA ALA A 25 2.45 -16.95 11.99
C ALA A 25 3.52 -17.52 11.02
N LEU A 26 4.12 -16.70 10.16
CA LEU A 26 4.81 -17.20 8.96
C LEU A 26 6.32 -17.24 9.08
N ALA A 27 6.92 -16.60 10.11
CA ALA A 27 8.37 -16.50 10.20
C ALA A 27 8.85 -16.15 11.60
N ARG A 28 10.17 -16.23 11.76
CA ARG A 28 10.86 -15.66 12.91
C ARG A 28 10.75 -14.14 12.86
N ILE A 29 10.05 -13.55 13.82
CA ILE A 29 9.84 -12.11 13.95
C ILE A 29 10.73 -11.58 15.06
N ALA A 30 11.41 -10.46 14.82
CA ALA A 30 12.19 -9.73 15.79
C ALA A 30 11.89 -8.23 15.73
N ALA A 31 11.98 -7.54 16.87
CA ALA A 31 11.75 -6.11 16.90
C ALA A 31 12.83 -5.36 16.11
N LEU A 32 12.39 -4.50 15.20
CA LEU A 32 13.24 -3.60 14.45
C LEU A 32 13.74 -2.46 15.33
N THR A 33 12.90 -1.98 16.26
CA THR A 33 13.27 -0.93 17.20
C THR A 33 13.77 -1.51 18.52
N SER A 34 14.70 -0.84 19.17
CA SER A 34 15.23 -1.23 20.47
C SER A 34 14.70 -0.29 21.56
N ALA A 35 14.10 -0.86 22.60
CA ALA A 35 13.73 -0.13 23.81
C ALA A 35 14.97 0.36 24.61
N ARG A 36 16.17 -0.11 24.28
CA ARG A 36 17.40 0.26 24.95
C ARG A 36 17.91 1.58 24.37
N GLY A 37 17.63 2.68 25.05
CA GLY A 37 18.20 3.98 24.69
C GLY A 37 19.73 3.97 24.71
N PHE A 38 20.36 4.66 23.79
CA PHE A 38 21.79 4.93 23.78
C PHE A 38 22.15 5.86 24.94
N ARG A 39 23.28 5.61 25.57
CA ARG A 39 23.80 6.50 26.61
C ARG A 39 24.44 7.71 25.95
N LYS A 40 24.37 8.87 26.61
CA LYS A 40 24.99 10.12 26.13
C LYS A 40 26.51 10.03 25.87
N LYS A 41 27.18 8.98 26.41
CA LYS A 41 28.60 8.72 26.21
C LYS A 41 28.91 7.77 25.03
N ASP A 42 27.90 7.15 24.43
CA ASP A 42 28.10 6.21 23.31
C ASP A 42 28.55 6.98 22.09
N PHE A 43 29.52 6.45 21.36
CA PHE A 43 30.08 7.10 20.17
C PHE A 43 29.02 7.39 19.10
N GLU A 44 28.11 6.44 18.85
CA GLU A 44 27.03 6.64 17.87
C GLU A 44 26.06 7.74 18.31
N PHE A 45 25.79 7.87 19.62
CA PHE A 45 24.98 8.97 20.16
C PHE A 45 25.67 10.32 19.92
N LEU A 46 26.96 10.41 20.27
CA LEU A 46 27.73 11.66 20.10
C LEU A 46 27.78 12.09 18.65
N LYS A 47 27.96 11.14 17.74
CA LYS A 47 27.97 11.36 16.28
C LYS A 47 26.61 11.87 15.78
N ALA A 48 25.52 11.17 16.17
CA ALA A 48 24.16 11.57 15.81
C ALA A 48 23.82 12.97 16.35
N TYR A 49 24.20 13.25 17.60
CA TYR A 49 24.01 14.57 18.22
C TYR A 49 24.80 15.67 17.52
N ALA A 50 26.06 15.42 17.15
CA ALA A 50 26.87 16.38 16.38
C ALA A 50 26.20 16.69 15.04
N ARG A 51 25.69 15.67 14.32
CA ARG A 51 24.94 15.89 13.08
C ARG A 51 23.66 16.68 13.26
N LEU A 52 22.89 16.38 14.33
CA LEU A 52 21.70 17.18 14.68
C LEU A 52 22.06 18.66 14.87
N LYS A 53 23.16 18.96 15.58
CA LYS A 53 23.62 20.33 15.79
C LYS A 53 24.07 21.02 14.52
N LEU A 54 24.65 20.28 13.57
CA LEU A 54 25.11 20.84 12.27
C LEU A 54 23.99 21.00 11.26
N THR A 55 23.01 20.09 11.22
CA THR A 55 22.01 20.01 10.15
C THR A 55 20.60 20.39 10.59
N GLY A 56 20.33 20.43 11.89
CA GLY A 56 18.97 20.60 12.45
C GLY A 56 18.06 19.37 12.25
N LYS A 57 18.53 18.29 11.61
CA LYS A 57 17.73 17.12 11.28
C LYS A 57 17.86 16.04 12.34
N TYR A 58 16.74 15.50 12.79
CA TYR A 58 16.67 14.44 13.80
C TYR A 58 16.93 13.02 13.27
N THR A 59 17.03 12.82 11.97
CA THR A 59 17.14 11.51 11.30
C THR A 59 18.17 10.57 11.92
N ASP A 60 19.38 11.05 12.20
CA ASP A 60 20.43 10.21 12.79
C ASP A 60 20.12 9.88 14.27
N MET A 61 19.45 10.76 15.00
CA MET A 61 19.01 10.50 16.38
C MET A 61 17.90 9.44 16.40
N ASP A 62 16.90 9.57 15.52
CA ASP A 62 15.82 8.60 15.35
C ASP A 62 16.38 7.24 14.89
N GLY A 63 17.35 7.26 13.98
CA GLY A 63 18.06 6.09 13.51
C GLY A 63 18.74 5.24 14.57
N LEU A 64 19.10 5.83 15.71
CA LEU A 64 19.72 5.09 16.82
C LEU A 64 18.81 3.98 17.38
N TYR A 65 17.50 4.14 17.32
CA TYR A 65 16.55 3.12 17.77
C TYR A 65 16.63 1.83 16.95
N TYR A 66 17.03 1.91 15.69
CA TYR A 66 17.11 0.80 14.75
C TYR A 66 18.50 0.11 14.76
N LEU A 67 19.53 0.85 15.10
CA LEU A 67 20.92 0.40 14.98
C LEU A 67 21.23 -0.94 15.67
N PRO A 68 20.73 -1.23 16.91
CA PRO A 68 20.99 -2.50 17.56
C PRO A 68 20.40 -3.71 16.81
N ALA A 69 19.24 -3.56 16.18
CA ALA A 69 18.65 -4.63 15.36
C ALA A 69 19.50 -4.89 14.11
N ILE A 70 19.91 -3.82 13.42
CA ILE A 70 20.77 -3.91 12.23
C ILE A 70 22.12 -4.55 12.55
N GLN A 71 22.73 -4.18 13.68
CA GLN A 71 24.00 -4.75 14.12
C GLN A 71 23.92 -6.27 14.39
N ARG A 72 22.77 -6.76 14.88
CA ARG A 72 22.53 -8.20 15.08
C ARG A 72 22.45 -9.00 13.77
N CYS A 73 22.14 -8.34 12.65
CA CYS A 73 22.09 -8.98 11.33
C CYS A 73 23.48 -9.26 10.75
N LYS A 74 24.52 -8.62 11.26
CA LYS A 74 25.89 -8.77 10.74
C LYS A 74 26.35 -10.22 10.80
N GLY A 75 26.82 -10.74 9.67
CA GLY A 75 27.34 -12.10 9.53
C GLY A 75 26.28 -13.22 9.48
N ASN A 76 24.98 -12.86 9.59
CA ASN A 76 23.87 -13.80 9.55
C ASN A 76 22.82 -13.42 8.49
N THR A 77 23.09 -12.43 7.68
CA THR A 77 22.15 -11.89 6.69
C THR A 77 22.91 -11.48 5.44
N ASP A 78 22.52 -12.02 4.31
CA ASP A 78 23.13 -11.70 3.01
C ASP A 78 22.46 -10.46 2.38
N ILE A 79 21.13 -10.37 2.52
CA ILE A 79 20.31 -9.33 1.91
C ILE A 79 19.25 -8.85 2.91
N ALA A 80 19.04 -7.55 2.98
CA ALA A 80 17.94 -6.91 3.70
C ALA A 80 16.92 -6.34 2.71
N LEU A 81 15.68 -6.81 2.78
CA LEU A 81 14.57 -6.28 2.01
C LEU A 81 13.88 -5.16 2.79
N SER A 82 13.87 -3.95 2.26
CA SER A 82 13.00 -2.87 2.75
C SER A 82 11.62 -3.07 2.15
N VAL A 83 10.75 -3.77 2.87
CA VAL A 83 9.38 -4.06 2.45
C VAL A 83 8.45 -2.99 3.04
N GLY A 84 7.77 -2.28 2.20
CA GLY A 84 6.87 -1.21 2.60
C GLY A 84 6.69 -0.29 1.41
N GLY A 85 5.61 -0.49 0.68
CA GLY A 85 5.36 0.19 -0.59
C GLY A 85 5.39 1.71 -0.51
N ASP A 86 5.30 2.28 0.69
CA ASP A 86 5.24 3.70 0.95
C ASP A 86 6.53 4.30 1.53
N ASN A 87 7.60 3.50 1.71
CA ASN A 87 8.83 3.93 2.39
C ASN A 87 9.45 5.19 1.80
N TYR A 88 9.41 5.37 0.48
CA TYR A 88 9.88 6.57 -0.22
C TYR A 88 8.76 7.34 -0.91
N CYS A 89 7.49 6.96 -0.70
CA CYS A 89 6.36 7.53 -1.45
C CYS A 89 6.14 9.02 -1.18
N TYR A 90 6.54 9.50 -0.01
CA TYR A 90 6.30 10.88 0.43
C TYR A 90 7.59 11.57 0.83
N VAL A 91 7.57 12.91 0.90
CA VAL A 91 8.63 13.71 1.53
C VAL A 91 8.92 13.20 2.96
N ASN A 92 10.15 13.18 3.38
CA ASN A 92 10.64 12.69 4.66
C ASN A 92 11.28 11.29 4.61
N THR A 93 11.96 11.00 3.54
CA THR A 93 12.63 9.72 3.27
C THR A 93 13.88 9.46 4.14
N GLY A 94 14.30 10.44 4.95
CA GLY A 94 15.58 10.41 5.66
C GLY A 94 15.82 9.19 6.54
N ILE A 95 14.77 8.65 7.19
CA ILE A 95 14.91 7.45 8.01
C ILE A 95 15.20 6.21 7.18
N TYR A 96 14.57 6.06 6.02
CA TYR A 96 14.80 4.92 5.12
C TYR A 96 16.20 4.98 4.53
N ALA A 97 16.65 6.17 4.12
CA ALA A 97 18.04 6.40 3.69
C ALA A 97 19.05 6.11 4.82
N TYR A 98 18.72 6.41 6.07
CA TYR A 98 19.54 6.02 7.22
C TYR A 98 19.60 4.49 7.36
N LEU A 99 18.47 3.80 7.30
CA LEU A 99 18.38 2.34 7.41
C LEU A 99 19.19 1.68 6.28
N ASN A 100 19.02 2.12 5.04
CA ASN A 100 19.78 1.65 3.88
C ASN A 100 21.28 1.74 4.15
N ARG A 101 21.79 2.94 4.46
CA ARG A 101 23.21 3.14 4.78
C ARG A 101 23.69 2.33 5.98
N ALA A 102 22.85 2.13 6.99
CA ALA A 102 23.21 1.37 8.17
C ALA A 102 23.39 -0.13 7.87
N PHE A 103 22.56 -0.73 7.02
CA PHE A 103 22.72 -2.10 6.54
C PHE A 103 23.98 -2.24 5.66
N ILE A 104 24.17 -1.33 4.70
CA ILE A 104 25.36 -1.32 3.82
C ILE A 104 26.65 -1.26 4.62
N LYS A 105 26.71 -0.48 5.71
CA LYS A 105 27.86 -0.44 6.64
C LYS A 105 28.16 -1.78 7.33
N GLN A 106 27.15 -2.64 7.50
CA GLN A 106 27.33 -4.01 8.00
C GLN A 106 27.72 -4.98 6.88
N LYS A 107 27.96 -4.49 5.65
CA LYS A 107 28.21 -5.29 4.44
C LYS A 107 27.02 -6.16 4.03
N ILE A 108 25.80 -5.74 4.36
CA ILE A 108 24.55 -6.36 3.98
C ILE A 108 24.00 -5.59 2.77
N ARG A 109 23.75 -6.28 1.68
CA ARG A 109 23.12 -5.69 0.50
C ARG A 109 21.66 -5.36 0.81
N THR A 110 21.16 -4.28 0.26
CA THR A 110 19.80 -3.81 0.48
C THR A 110 19.00 -3.83 -0.80
N ILE A 111 17.73 -4.15 -0.69
CA ILE A 111 16.76 -4.10 -1.79
C ILE A 111 15.55 -3.32 -1.30
N LEU A 112 15.10 -2.35 -2.11
CA LEU A 112 13.84 -1.67 -1.89
C LEU A 112 12.74 -2.44 -2.64
N TRP A 113 11.84 -3.11 -1.91
CA TRP A 113 10.94 -4.12 -2.46
C TRP A 113 9.48 -3.67 -2.53
N GLY A 114 8.92 -3.64 -3.73
CA GLY A 114 7.50 -3.32 -3.96
C GLY A 114 7.15 -1.87 -3.66
N CYS A 115 8.02 -0.92 -4.00
CA CYS A 115 7.85 0.51 -3.68
C CYS A 115 7.04 1.26 -4.74
N SER A 116 6.38 2.35 -4.29
CA SER A 116 5.93 3.45 -5.13
C SER A 116 6.54 4.75 -4.64
N ILE A 117 7.04 5.57 -5.55
CA ILE A 117 7.72 6.83 -5.26
C ILE A 117 7.18 7.89 -6.22
N GLU A 118 6.74 9.03 -5.70
CA GLU A 118 6.34 10.15 -6.55
C GLU A 118 7.55 10.62 -7.38
N PRO A 119 7.40 10.92 -8.68
CA PRO A 119 8.50 11.36 -9.55
C PRO A 119 9.26 12.56 -9.01
N ASP A 120 8.55 13.52 -8.38
CA ASP A 120 9.18 14.70 -7.78
C ASP A 120 10.09 14.33 -6.60
N VAL A 121 9.74 13.28 -5.85
CA VAL A 121 10.57 12.75 -4.75
C VAL A 121 11.80 12.03 -5.31
N VAL A 122 11.65 11.25 -6.40
CA VAL A 122 12.79 10.62 -7.09
C VAL A 122 13.77 11.66 -7.62
N ALA A 123 13.26 12.80 -8.09
CA ALA A 123 14.08 13.90 -8.64
C ALA A 123 14.92 14.62 -7.56
N GLU A 124 14.63 14.45 -6.27
CA GLU A 124 15.48 14.97 -5.21
C GLU A 124 16.86 14.29 -5.25
N ALA A 125 17.94 15.06 -5.38
CA ALA A 125 19.30 14.52 -5.52
C ALA A 125 19.71 13.56 -4.39
N SER A 126 19.28 13.82 -3.15
CA SER A 126 19.54 12.96 -2.00
C SER A 126 18.78 11.63 -2.05
N VAL A 127 17.59 11.60 -2.66
CA VAL A 127 16.80 10.39 -2.87
C VAL A 127 17.36 9.59 -4.03
N ALA A 128 17.66 10.24 -5.16
CA ALA A 128 18.28 9.59 -6.31
C ALA A 128 19.62 8.91 -5.94
N GLU A 129 20.49 9.59 -5.18
CA GLU A 129 21.73 9.03 -4.65
C GLU A 129 21.47 7.80 -3.75
N ASP A 130 20.47 7.86 -2.88
CA ASP A 130 20.17 6.75 -1.98
C ASP A 130 19.57 5.56 -2.74
N LEU A 131 18.69 5.79 -3.73
CA LEU A 131 18.14 4.76 -4.60
C LEU A 131 19.23 4.04 -5.39
N TRP A 132 20.25 4.77 -5.84
CA TRP A 132 21.41 4.19 -6.54
C TRP A 132 22.25 3.26 -5.65
N ASN A 133 22.22 3.45 -4.33
CA ASN A 133 22.93 2.61 -3.36
C ASN A 133 22.20 1.28 -3.03
N TYR A 134 20.96 1.10 -3.42
CA TYR A 134 20.29 -0.20 -3.34
C TYR A 134 20.85 -1.16 -4.38
N ALA A 135 21.06 -2.42 -4.00
CA ALA A 135 21.45 -3.46 -4.96
C ALA A 135 20.35 -3.70 -6.02
N LEU A 136 19.10 -3.45 -5.64
CA LEU A 136 17.95 -3.52 -6.54
C LEU A 136 16.81 -2.66 -5.96
N VAL A 137 16.10 -1.96 -6.85
CA VAL A 137 14.81 -1.33 -6.55
C VAL A 137 13.73 -2.09 -7.33
N ALA A 138 12.78 -2.68 -6.65
CA ALA A 138 11.62 -3.34 -7.25
C ALA A 138 10.41 -2.41 -7.17
N ALA A 139 10.12 -1.70 -8.25
CA ALA A 139 9.01 -0.77 -8.36
C ALA A 139 7.70 -1.51 -8.66
N ARG A 140 6.62 -1.22 -7.91
CA ARG A 140 5.34 -1.94 -8.04
C ARG A 140 4.39 -1.39 -9.10
N GLU A 141 4.77 -0.34 -9.79
CA GLU A 141 4.01 0.24 -10.90
C GLU A 141 4.92 1.06 -11.83
N SER A 142 4.44 1.29 -13.05
CA SER A 142 5.20 1.84 -14.16
C SER A 142 5.70 3.27 -13.93
N ILE A 143 4.94 4.13 -13.26
CA ILE A 143 5.34 5.54 -13.05
C ILE A 143 6.60 5.61 -12.18
N THR A 144 6.62 4.85 -11.08
CA THR A 144 7.81 4.73 -10.23
C THR A 144 8.97 4.07 -10.99
N TYR A 145 8.70 3.00 -11.73
CA TYR A 145 9.73 2.31 -12.51
C TYR A 145 10.44 3.25 -13.47
N GLU A 146 9.71 4.01 -14.27
CA GLU A 146 10.29 4.96 -15.23
C GLU A 146 11.09 6.07 -14.52
N ALA A 147 10.52 6.65 -13.46
CA ALA A 147 11.21 7.70 -12.70
C ALA A 147 12.53 7.20 -12.09
N VAL A 148 12.55 6.02 -11.47
CA VAL A 148 13.76 5.44 -10.86
C VAL A 148 14.78 5.07 -11.93
N LYS A 149 14.35 4.53 -13.07
CA LYS A 149 15.20 4.17 -14.20
C LYS A 149 16.02 5.36 -14.73
N GLU A 150 15.41 6.55 -14.76
CA GLU A 150 16.08 7.79 -15.17
C GLU A 150 17.25 8.17 -14.24
N THR A 151 17.25 7.73 -12.98
CA THR A 151 18.37 7.96 -12.06
C THR A 151 19.60 7.09 -12.34
N GLY A 152 19.47 6.05 -13.18
CA GLY A 152 20.50 5.04 -13.40
C GLY A 152 20.60 3.98 -12.29
N ALA A 153 19.71 3.97 -11.32
CA ALA A 153 19.63 2.91 -10.31
C ALA A 153 19.22 1.57 -10.94
N ASN A 154 19.66 0.46 -10.34
CA ASN A 154 19.24 -0.88 -10.76
C ASN A 154 17.79 -1.11 -10.38
N VAL A 155 16.89 -1.10 -11.34
CA VAL A 155 15.43 -1.17 -11.11
C VAL A 155 14.78 -2.26 -11.94
N VAL A 156 13.81 -2.95 -11.33
CA VAL A 156 12.90 -3.90 -12.00
C VAL A 156 11.46 -3.50 -11.69
N GLN A 157 10.56 -3.70 -12.64
CA GLN A 157 9.13 -3.54 -12.40
C GLN A 157 8.51 -4.87 -12.00
N MET A 158 7.64 -4.85 -10.98
CA MET A 158 6.86 -5.99 -10.54
C MET A 158 5.45 -5.54 -10.12
N PRO A 159 4.43 -6.39 -10.13
CA PRO A 159 3.17 -6.05 -9.48
C PRO A 159 3.35 -5.93 -7.96
N ASP A 160 2.49 -5.14 -7.32
CA ASP A 160 2.47 -5.08 -5.85
C ASP A 160 2.36 -6.51 -5.28
N PRO A 161 3.18 -6.87 -4.28
CA PRO A 161 3.13 -8.20 -3.66
C PRO A 161 1.75 -8.65 -3.16
N ALA A 162 0.85 -7.71 -2.86
CA ALA A 162 -0.52 -8.02 -2.46
C ALA A 162 -1.37 -8.68 -3.57
N PHE A 163 -0.97 -8.56 -4.85
CA PHE A 163 -1.61 -9.33 -5.93
C PHE A 163 -1.45 -10.84 -5.73
N HIS A 164 -0.34 -11.30 -5.15
CA HIS A 164 -0.06 -12.70 -4.87
C HIS A 164 -0.73 -13.23 -3.59
N MET A 165 -1.28 -12.36 -2.75
CA MET A 165 -1.95 -12.80 -1.52
C MET A 165 -3.23 -13.56 -1.87
N SER A 166 -3.33 -14.82 -1.44
CA SER A 166 -4.54 -15.61 -1.60
C SER A 166 -5.66 -15.12 -0.67
N PRO A 167 -6.91 -15.05 -1.14
CA PRO A 167 -8.04 -14.78 -0.26
C PRO A 167 -8.25 -15.96 0.70
N GLU A 168 -8.64 -15.64 1.95
CA GLU A 168 -9.01 -16.61 2.99
C GLU A 168 -10.49 -16.50 3.29
N THR A 169 -11.20 -17.62 3.28
CA THR A 169 -12.63 -17.64 3.55
C THR A 169 -12.95 -17.25 4.99
N CYS A 170 -13.99 -16.45 5.17
CA CYS A 170 -14.53 -16.09 6.46
C CYS A 170 -16.07 -16.07 6.42
N SER A 171 -16.67 -15.91 7.57
CA SER A 171 -18.12 -15.70 7.65
C SER A 171 -18.54 -14.43 6.92
N LEU A 172 -19.60 -14.50 6.13
CA LEU A 172 -20.16 -13.37 5.40
C LEU A 172 -21.56 -13.07 5.88
N ASP A 173 -21.94 -11.82 5.82
CA ASP A 173 -23.36 -11.43 5.93
C ASP A 173 -24.16 -12.09 4.79
N GLU A 174 -25.36 -12.59 5.10
CA GLU A 174 -26.18 -13.33 4.13
C GLU A 174 -26.52 -12.54 2.87
N ARG A 175 -26.54 -11.21 2.96
CA ARG A 175 -26.77 -10.31 1.82
C ARG A 175 -25.70 -10.43 0.73
N PHE A 176 -24.49 -10.87 1.05
CA PHE A 176 -23.45 -11.16 0.05
C PHE A 176 -23.79 -12.36 -0.84
N LEU A 177 -24.65 -13.27 -0.36
CA LEU A 177 -25.07 -14.45 -1.14
C LEU A 177 -25.94 -14.09 -2.35
N GLN A 178 -26.51 -12.89 -2.36
CA GLN A 178 -27.34 -12.41 -3.48
C GLN A 178 -26.51 -11.90 -4.66
N SER A 179 -25.19 -11.89 -4.57
CA SER A 179 -24.24 -11.50 -5.65
C SER A 179 -24.47 -10.09 -6.24
N ASN A 180 -25.21 -9.22 -5.53
CA ASN A 180 -25.50 -7.84 -5.94
C ASN A 180 -25.03 -6.85 -4.87
N VAL A 181 -23.75 -6.96 -4.48
CA VAL A 181 -23.14 -6.09 -3.47
C VAL A 181 -22.14 -5.16 -4.11
N ILE A 182 -22.26 -3.87 -3.82
CA ILE A 182 -21.26 -2.84 -4.17
C ILE A 182 -20.44 -2.55 -2.91
N GLY A 183 -19.13 -2.81 -2.97
CA GLY A 183 -18.22 -2.51 -1.88
C GLY A 183 -17.76 -1.06 -1.90
N ILE A 184 -17.74 -0.41 -0.75
CA ILE A 184 -17.26 0.96 -0.56
C ILE A 184 -16.24 1.00 0.56
N ASN A 185 -15.07 1.59 0.26
CA ASN A 185 -14.05 1.95 1.24
C ASN A 185 -13.76 3.45 1.16
N ILE A 186 -13.97 4.14 2.25
CA ILE A 186 -13.53 5.52 2.46
C ILE A 186 -12.48 5.55 3.57
N SER A 187 -11.54 6.50 3.51
CA SER A 187 -10.47 6.57 4.50
C SER A 187 -10.24 7.99 4.98
N PRO A 188 -9.78 8.17 6.25
CA PRO A 188 -9.32 9.48 6.72
C PRO A 188 -8.25 10.11 5.84
N MET A 189 -7.43 9.30 5.16
CA MET A 189 -6.37 9.78 4.27
C MET A 189 -6.91 10.57 3.08
N ILE A 190 -7.97 10.10 2.40
CA ILE A 190 -8.54 10.87 1.28
C ILE A 190 -9.23 12.13 1.77
N ILE A 191 -9.88 12.09 2.94
CA ILE A 191 -10.49 13.28 3.56
C ILE A 191 -9.41 14.30 3.95
N HIS A 192 -8.24 13.84 4.40
CA HIS A 192 -7.12 14.74 4.73
C HIS A 192 -6.46 15.34 3.50
N ASN A 193 -6.43 14.60 2.37
CA ASN A 193 -5.78 15.02 1.14
C ASN A 193 -6.70 15.77 0.16
N GLU A 194 -7.97 16.00 0.50
CA GLU A 194 -8.87 16.81 -0.31
C GLU A 194 -8.46 18.30 -0.29
N GLN A 195 -8.63 19.00 -1.42
CA GLN A 195 -8.41 20.45 -1.48
C GLN A 195 -9.64 21.23 -1.03
N ASN A 196 -10.83 20.73 -1.35
CA ASN A 196 -12.10 21.33 -0.93
C ASN A 196 -12.63 20.57 0.29
N LYS A 197 -12.56 21.20 1.44
CA LYS A 197 -12.91 20.58 2.72
C LYS A 197 -14.34 20.03 2.74
N GLY A 198 -14.49 18.75 3.05
CA GLY A 198 -15.76 18.03 3.09
C GLY A 198 -16.22 17.48 1.74
N ALA A 199 -15.54 17.78 0.63
CA ALA A 199 -15.91 17.32 -0.69
C ALA A 199 -15.88 15.79 -0.81
N ALA A 200 -14.84 15.14 -0.27
CA ALA A 200 -14.73 13.69 -0.32
C ALA A 200 -15.94 13.04 0.37
N TYR A 201 -16.22 13.41 1.62
CA TYR A 201 -17.33 12.83 2.37
C TYR A 201 -18.69 13.10 1.70
N ALA A 202 -18.94 14.31 1.20
CA ALA A 202 -20.16 14.68 0.49
C ALA A 202 -20.36 13.83 -0.77
N ASN A 203 -19.28 13.55 -1.52
CA ASN A 203 -19.31 12.69 -2.70
C ASN A 203 -19.73 11.24 -2.36
N TYR A 204 -19.20 10.68 -1.26
CA TYR A 204 -19.59 9.35 -0.82
C TYR A 204 -21.05 9.29 -0.37
N LYS A 205 -21.55 10.31 0.33
CA LYS A 205 -22.99 10.42 0.69
C LYS A 205 -23.87 10.46 -0.55
N THR A 206 -23.52 11.30 -1.54
CA THR A 206 -24.29 11.42 -2.78
C THR A 206 -24.27 10.11 -3.56
N LEU A 207 -23.13 9.41 -3.61
CA LEU A 207 -23.02 8.11 -4.27
C LEU A 207 -23.90 7.05 -3.58
N ILE A 208 -23.84 6.93 -2.26
CA ILE A 208 -24.66 5.97 -1.50
C ILE A 208 -26.15 6.24 -1.75
N ARG A 209 -26.58 7.51 -1.67
CA ARG A 209 -27.96 7.91 -1.97
C ARG A 209 -28.35 7.49 -3.37
N TYR A 210 -27.50 7.79 -4.36
CA TYR A 210 -27.75 7.41 -5.75
C TYR A 210 -27.94 5.90 -5.93
N ILE A 211 -27.06 5.09 -5.32
CA ILE A 211 -27.14 3.61 -5.42
C ILE A 211 -28.43 3.12 -4.77
N LEU A 212 -28.80 3.64 -3.60
CA LEU A 212 -30.03 3.27 -2.90
C LEU A 212 -31.30 3.65 -3.68
N ASP A 213 -31.30 4.80 -4.34
CA ASP A 213 -32.49 5.32 -5.06
C ASP A 213 -32.63 4.71 -6.45
N ASN A 214 -31.56 4.27 -7.10
CA ASN A 214 -31.56 3.88 -8.51
C ASN A 214 -31.22 2.40 -8.76
N THR A 215 -30.91 1.63 -7.73
CA THR A 215 -30.56 0.20 -7.86
C THR A 215 -31.18 -0.62 -6.71
N ASP A 216 -31.17 -1.94 -6.88
CA ASP A 216 -31.52 -2.92 -5.85
C ASP A 216 -30.28 -3.48 -5.10
N ALA A 217 -29.09 -2.88 -5.34
CA ALA A 217 -27.85 -3.36 -4.77
C ALA A 217 -27.80 -3.15 -3.25
N TYR A 218 -27.13 -4.08 -2.57
CA TYR A 218 -26.61 -3.89 -1.22
C TYR A 218 -25.29 -3.12 -1.28
N ILE A 219 -24.99 -2.36 -0.25
CA ILE A 219 -23.76 -1.60 -0.14
C ILE A 219 -22.97 -2.10 1.07
N ALA A 220 -21.78 -2.64 0.84
CA ALA A 220 -20.88 -3.06 1.90
C ALA A 220 -19.86 -1.96 2.21
N LEU A 221 -19.90 -1.43 3.41
CA LEU A 221 -18.95 -0.45 3.94
C LEU A 221 -17.77 -1.22 4.55
N ILE A 222 -16.64 -1.26 3.85
CA ILE A 222 -15.53 -2.17 4.14
C ILE A 222 -14.30 -1.38 4.65
N PRO A 223 -13.90 -1.53 5.93
CA PRO A 223 -12.67 -0.95 6.43
C PRO A 223 -11.45 -1.71 5.90
N HIS A 224 -10.31 -1.05 5.82
CA HIS A 224 -9.05 -1.69 5.43
C HIS A 224 -7.87 -1.31 6.36
N VAL A 225 -7.90 -0.13 6.94
CA VAL A 225 -6.92 0.35 7.94
C VAL A 225 -7.68 0.76 9.19
N VAL A 226 -7.24 0.23 10.34
CA VAL A 226 -7.90 0.42 11.64
C VAL A 226 -6.93 0.95 12.71
N TRP A 227 -5.91 1.71 12.30
CA TRP A 227 -4.97 2.31 13.22
C TRP A 227 -5.58 3.52 13.92
N ALA A 228 -5.28 3.71 15.20
CA ALA A 228 -5.88 4.75 16.04
C ALA A 228 -5.86 6.18 15.42
N SER A 229 -4.82 6.51 14.65
CA SER A 229 -4.70 7.80 13.96
C SER A 229 -5.26 7.83 12.54
N ASN A 230 -5.70 6.69 12.00
CA ASN A 230 -6.07 6.55 10.60
C ASN A 230 -7.06 5.38 10.41
N ASP A 231 -8.20 5.44 11.09
CA ASP A 231 -9.18 4.36 11.19
C ASP A 231 -10.33 4.55 10.21
N ASP A 232 -10.43 3.68 9.22
CA ASP A 232 -11.47 3.71 8.19
C ASP A 232 -12.87 3.49 8.77
N ARG A 233 -12.99 2.82 9.93
CA ARG A 233 -14.29 2.56 10.58
C ARG A 233 -14.99 3.85 11.00
N ILE A 234 -14.22 4.91 11.28
CA ILE A 234 -14.79 6.20 11.71
C ILE A 234 -15.68 6.80 10.60
N PRO A 235 -15.16 7.13 9.40
CA PRO A 235 -15.99 7.67 8.34
C PRO A 235 -17.00 6.67 7.78
N LEU A 236 -16.73 5.35 7.81
CA LEU A 236 -17.68 4.33 7.38
C LEU A 236 -18.89 4.25 8.33
N LYS A 237 -18.64 4.26 9.65
CA LYS A 237 -19.72 4.29 10.64
C LYS A 237 -20.54 5.56 10.52
N GLN A 238 -19.90 6.73 10.31
CA GLN A 238 -20.61 7.98 10.11
C GLN A 238 -21.52 7.91 8.87
N LEU A 239 -21.06 7.34 7.75
CA LEU A 239 -21.90 7.09 6.58
C LEU A 239 -23.08 6.17 6.91
N TYR A 240 -22.85 5.08 7.64
CA TYR A 240 -23.90 4.15 8.06
C TYR A 240 -24.98 4.84 8.93
N ASP A 241 -24.55 5.67 9.87
CA ASP A 241 -25.45 6.44 10.76
C ASP A 241 -26.20 7.54 9.96
N ASP A 242 -25.59 8.20 8.99
CA ASP A 242 -26.21 9.24 8.15
C ASP A 242 -27.34 8.72 7.25
N PHE A 243 -27.41 7.41 7.02
CA PHE A 243 -28.49 6.74 6.29
C PHE A 243 -29.42 5.93 7.20
N ASP A 244 -29.54 6.30 8.49
CA ASP A 244 -30.45 5.70 9.46
C ASP A 244 -30.36 4.16 9.51
N HIS A 245 -29.17 3.62 9.28
CA HIS A 245 -28.90 2.17 9.23
C HIS A 245 -29.77 1.45 8.18
N ASP A 246 -29.91 2.04 6.99
CA ASP A 246 -30.70 1.45 5.89
C ASP A 246 -30.39 -0.07 5.78
N PRO A 247 -31.39 -0.95 5.71
CA PRO A 247 -31.19 -2.40 5.70
C PRO A 247 -30.38 -2.92 4.52
N ARG A 248 -30.18 -2.12 3.49
CA ARG A 248 -29.28 -2.43 2.37
C ARG A 248 -27.81 -2.04 2.62
N LEU A 249 -27.51 -1.32 3.69
CA LEU A 249 -26.13 -1.06 4.11
C LEU A 249 -25.61 -2.19 4.99
N ILE A 250 -24.43 -2.68 4.70
CA ILE A 250 -23.68 -3.68 5.47
C ILE A 250 -22.46 -3.00 6.04
N LEU A 251 -22.40 -2.80 7.34
CA LEU A 251 -21.17 -2.35 8.00
C LEU A 251 -20.30 -3.58 8.28
N VAL A 252 -19.19 -3.71 7.56
CA VAL A 252 -18.28 -4.85 7.68
C VAL A 252 -17.31 -4.60 8.83
N ASP A 253 -17.17 -5.61 9.71
CA ASP A 253 -16.19 -5.58 10.80
C ASP A 253 -14.75 -5.64 10.31
N ASP A 254 -13.81 -5.41 11.23
CA ASP A 254 -12.39 -5.58 10.95
C ASP A 254 -12.02 -7.05 10.77
N HIS A 255 -11.20 -7.33 9.77
CA HIS A 255 -10.71 -8.66 9.44
C HIS A 255 -9.23 -8.59 9.04
N ILE A 256 -8.54 -9.72 9.10
CA ILE A 256 -7.18 -9.81 8.55
C ILE A 256 -7.18 -9.62 7.03
N ALA A 257 -6.08 -9.16 6.47
CA ALA A 257 -5.98 -8.79 5.06
C ALA A 257 -6.45 -9.89 4.06
N PRO A 258 -6.13 -11.19 4.24
CA PRO A 258 -6.66 -12.23 3.35
C PRO A 258 -8.18 -12.38 3.40
N GLN A 259 -8.81 -12.18 4.56
CA GLN A 259 -10.26 -12.24 4.73
C GLN A 259 -10.94 -11.00 4.13
N LEU A 260 -10.36 -9.79 4.30
CA LEU A 260 -10.84 -8.60 3.60
C LEU A 260 -10.77 -8.79 2.09
N LYS A 261 -9.71 -9.41 1.57
CA LYS A 261 -9.61 -9.74 0.14
C LYS A 261 -10.72 -10.71 -0.29
N TYR A 262 -11.06 -11.70 0.54
CA TYR A 262 -12.18 -12.61 0.29
C TYR A 262 -13.52 -11.86 0.27
N ILE A 263 -13.79 -10.99 1.25
CA ILE A 263 -15.02 -10.19 1.33
C ILE A 263 -15.15 -9.29 0.08
N ILE A 264 -14.10 -8.57 -0.28
CA ILE A 264 -14.06 -7.70 -1.47
C ILE A 264 -14.28 -8.52 -2.74
N SER A 265 -13.76 -9.75 -2.84
CA SER A 265 -13.95 -10.63 -4.00
C SER A 265 -15.42 -11.00 -4.27
N LYS A 266 -16.30 -10.82 -3.28
CA LYS A 266 -17.74 -11.07 -3.40
C LYS A 266 -18.54 -9.86 -3.86
N CYS A 267 -17.89 -8.71 -3.99
CA CYS A 267 -18.53 -7.53 -4.52
C CYS A 267 -18.63 -7.60 -6.05
N ARG A 268 -19.75 -7.12 -6.57
CA ARG A 268 -19.97 -6.96 -8.01
C ARG A 268 -19.20 -5.77 -8.59
N PHE A 269 -18.96 -4.77 -7.76
CA PHE A 269 -18.20 -3.56 -8.06
C PHE A 269 -17.59 -3.03 -6.76
N PHE A 270 -16.47 -2.34 -6.85
CA PHE A 270 -15.79 -1.78 -5.68
C PHE A 270 -15.42 -0.30 -5.89
N ILE A 271 -15.61 0.52 -4.86
CA ILE A 271 -15.14 1.90 -4.81
C ILE A 271 -14.13 1.97 -3.65
N GLY A 272 -12.86 2.18 -3.96
CA GLY A 272 -11.79 2.07 -2.97
C GLY A 272 -10.94 3.32 -2.84
N ALA A 273 -10.64 3.69 -1.58
CA ALA A 273 -9.73 4.76 -1.22
C ALA A 273 -8.34 4.26 -0.77
N ARG A 274 -8.27 3.00 -0.32
CA ARG A 274 -7.03 2.37 0.11
C ARG A 274 -6.43 1.53 -1.02
N THR A 275 -5.14 1.75 -1.31
CA THR A 275 -4.44 1.03 -2.39
C THR A 275 -4.56 -0.48 -2.25
N HIS A 276 -4.34 -1.05 -1.04
CA HIS A 276 -4.43 -2.49 -0.87
C HIS A 276 -5.86 -3.03 -0.95
N ALA A 277 -6.89 -2.23 -0.61
CA ALA A 277 -8.29 -2.60 -0.86
C ALA A 277 -8.60 -2.64 -2.36
N THR A 278 -8.10 -1.67 -3.13
CA THR A 278 -8.25 -1.67 -4.59
C THR A 278 -7.47 -2.80 -5.26
N ILE A 279 -6.27 -3.13 -4.77
CA ILE A 279 -5.52 -4.30 -5.22
C ILE A 279 -6.28 -5.60 -4.90
N ALA A 280 -6.88 -5.72 -3.72
CA ALA A 280 -7.72 -6.87 -3.38
C ALA A 280 -8.87 -7.05 -4.36
N ALA A 281 -9.53 -5.96 -4.77
CA ALA A 281 -10.57 -5.96 -5.77
C ALA A 281 -10.03 -6.34 -7.16
N TYR A 282 -9.03 -5.64 -7.68
CA TYR A 282 -8.44 -5.92 -8.98
C TYR A 282 -7.94 -7.35 -9.10
N SER A 283 -7.16 -7.82 -8.11
CA SER A 283 -6.54 -9.15 -8.13
C SER A 283 -7.54 -10.31 -8.02
N THR A 284 -8.79 -10.02 -7.68
CA THR A 284 -9.91 -10.98 -7.67
C THR A 284 -10.89 -10.75 -8.83
N GLY A 285 -10.55 -9.86 -9.76
CA GLY A 285 -11.35 -9.59 -10.96
C GLY A 285 -12.56 -8.71 -10.72
N VAL A 286 -12.60 -7.96 -9.61
CA VAL A 286 -13.70 -7.03 -9.29
C VAL A 286 -13.46 -5.68 -9.96
N PRO A 287 -14.38 -5.21 -10.82
CA PRO A 287 -14.32 -3.87 -11.41
C PRO A 287 -14.29 -2.80 -10.33
N THR A 288 -13.36 -1.84 -10.43
CA THR A 288 -13.08 -0.93 -9.33
C THR A 288 -12.90 0.50 -9.81
N LEU A 289 -13.56 1.45 -9.13
CA LEU A 289 -13.28 2.88 -9.21
C LEU A 289 -12.42 3.28 -8.01
N VAL A 290 -11.27 3.88 -8.28
CA VAL A 290 -10.34 4.31 -7.23
C VAL A 290 -10.52 5.79 -6.92
N VAL A 291 -10.70 6.14 -5.65
CA VAL A 291 -10.58 7.52 -5.17
C VAL A 291 -9.16 7.69 -4.66
N GLY A 292 -8.29 8.22 -5.52
CA GLY A 292 -6.85 8.23 -5.31
C GLY A 292 -6.30 9.62 -4.96
N TYR A 293 -5.11 9.65 -4.32
CA TYR A 293 -4.39 10.87 -4.03
C TYR A 293 -2.90 10.81 -4.37
N SER A 294 -2.40 9.68 -4.85
CA SER A 294 -0.97 9.44 -5.08
C SER A 294 -0.69 8.62 -6.35
N VAL A 295 0.59 8.58 -6.73
CA VAL A 295 1.11 7.81 -7.88
C VAL A 295 0.69 6.34 -7.88
N LYS A 296 0.52 5.71 -6.71
CA LYS A 296 0.16 4.29 -6.57
C LYS A 296 -1.12 3.93 -7.32
N ALA A 297 -2.17 4.69 -7.09
CA ALA A 297 -3.46 4.47 -7.74
C ALA A 297 -3.35 4.63 -9.26
N ARG A 298 -2.66 5.68 -9.69
CA ARG A 298 -2.47 6.04 -11.10
C ARG A 298 -1.63 5.00 -11.83
N GLY A 299 -0.48 4.63 -11.26
CA GLY A 299 0.44 3.67 -11.86
C GLY A 299 -0.17 2.28 -12.01
N ILE A 300 -0.84 1.77 -10.96
CA ILE A 300 -1.52 0.47 -11.03
C ILE A 300 -2.64 0.48 -12.09
N ALA A 301 -3.43 1.57 -12.17
CA ALA A 301 -4.46 1.67 -13.21
C ALA A 301 -3.87 1.71 -14.62
N ARG A 302 -2.77 2.45 -14.84
CA ARG A 302 -2.04 2.44 -16.13
C ARG A 302 -1.52 1.05 -16.49
N ASP A 303 -0.98 0.34 -15.52
CA ASP A 303 -0.44 -1.01 -15.75
C ASP A 303 -1.52 -2.02 -16.10
N LEU A 304 -2.71 -1.88 -15.51
CA LEU A 304 -3.83 -2.80 -15.73
C LEU A 304 -4.67 -2.43 -16.98
N PHE A 305 -4.86 -1.15 -17.27
CA PHE A 305 -5.81 -0.69 -18.28
C PHE A 305 -5.18 0.16 -19.40
N GLY A 306 -3.87 0.42 -19.34
CA GLY A 306 -3.17 1.32 -20.27
C GLY A 306 -3.43 2.80 -20.00
N THR A 307 -4.30 3.14 -19.06
CA THR A 307 -4.66 4.52 -18.67
C THR A 307 -5.17 4.56 -17.23
N GLU A 308 -4.99 5.70 -16.56
CA GLU A 308 -5.66 6.00 -15.30
C GLU A 308 -7.00 6.70 -15.47
N GLU A 309 -7.23 7.28 -16.67
CA GLU A 309 -8.42 8.08 -16.95
C GLU A 309 -9.70 7.22 -16.89
N GLY A 310 -10.65 7.67 -16.08
CA GLY A 310 -11.91 6.97 -15.83
C GLY A 310 -11.84 5.85 -14.81
N TYR A 311 -10.64 5.40 -14.43
CA TYR A 311 -10.44 4.38 -13.37
C TYR A 311 -10.03 4.98 -12.03
N VAL A 312 -9.35 6.13 -12.05
CA VAL A 312 -8.91 6.86 -10.86
C VAL A 312 -9.53 8.24 -10.85
N LEU A 313 -10.21 8.56 -9.75
CA LEU A 313 -10.73 9.89 -9.46
C LEU A 313 -9.82 10.55 -8.42
N PRO A 314 -9.03 11.58 -8.80
CA PRO A 314 -8.14 12.26 -7.86
C PRO A 314 -8.96 13.04 -6.82
N VAL A 315 -8.80 12.73 -5.53
CA VAL A 315 -9.56 13.39 -4.45
C VAL A 315 -9.27 14.88 -4.36
N GLN A 316 -8.06 15.31 -4.75
CA GLN A 316 -7.68 16.72 -4.78
C GLN A 316 -8.48 17.55 -5.78
N GLN A 317 -9.07 16.92 -6.78
CA GLN A 317 -9.83 17.59 -7.84
C GLN A 317 -11.33 17.68 -7.55
N LEU A 318 -11.83 16.99 -6.49
CA LEU A 318 -13.25 17.04 -6.13
C LEU A 318 -13.68 18.45 -5.73
N LYS A 319 -14.70 18.98 -6.42
CA LYS A 319 -15.30 20.30 -6.21
C LYS A 319 -16.78 20.22 -5.91
N GLU A 320 -17.49 19.39 -6.69
CA GLU A 320 -18.92 19.16 -6.58
C GLU A 320 -19.19 17.86 -5.82
N SER A 321 -20.37 17.71 -5.25
CA SER A 321 -20.71 16.55 -4.42
C SER A 321 -21.11 15.31 -5.19
N ASP A 322 -21.25 15.39 -6.52
CA ASP A 322 -21.73 14.30 -7.38
C ASP A 322 -20.68 13.75 -8.36
N GLU A 323 -19.44 14.22 -8.29
CA GLU A 323 -18.37 13.81 -9.21
C GLU A 323 -18.04 12.32 -9.10
N LEU A 324 -18.02 11.78 -7.88
CA LEU A 324 -17.85 10.35 -7.65
C LEU A 324 -19.03 9.55 -8.21
N THR A 325 -20.24 10.06 -8.08
CA THR A 325 -21.44 9.43 -8.65
C THR A 325 -21.38 9.40 -10.18
N ARG A 326 -21.01 10.50 -10.81
CA ARG A 326 -20.82 10.56 -12.26
C ARG A 326 -19.74 9.60 -12.77
N ALA A 327 -18.63 9.52 -12.06
CA ALA A 327 -17.55 8.57 -12.36
C ALA A 327 -18.01 7.12 -12.18
N PHE A 328 -18.72 6.83 -11.08
CA PHE A 328 -19.30 5.52 -10.80
C PHE A 328 -20.24 5.06 -11.93
N ILE A 329 -21.21 5.88 -12.32
CA ILE A 329 -22.17 5.53 -13.38
C ILE A 329 -21.44 5.10 -14.65
N LYS A 330 -20.50 5.93 -15.13
CA LYS A 330 -19.73 5.65 -16.36
C LYS A 330 -18.94 4.35 -16.30
N LEU A 331 -18.33 4.05 -15.15
CA LEU A 331 -17.49 2.87 -15.01
C LEU A 331 -18.34 1.62 -14.72
N TYR A 332 -19.42 1.76 -13.95
CA TYR A 332 -20.33 0.68 -13.61
C TYR A 332 -21.05 0.11 -14.84
N GLU A 333 -21.40 0.96 -15.80
CA GLU A 333 -21.96 0.53 -17.11
C GLU A 333 -21.01 -0.43 -17.85
N LYS A 334 -19.70 -0.24 -17.69
CA LYS A 334 -18.64 -1.04 -18.34
C LYS A 334 -18.15 -2.22 -17.49
N ARG A 335 -18.72 -2.47 -16.31
CA ARG A 335 -18.21 -3.42 -15.31
C ARG A 335 -17.96 -4.83 -15.86
N GLU A 336 -18.83 -5.34 -16.73
CA GLU A 336 -18.67 -6.69 -17.28
C GLU A 336 -17.48 -6.78 -18.24
N ASN A 337 -17.27 -5.74 -19.04
CA ASN A 337 -16.10 -5.63 -19.91
C ASN A 337 -14.81 -5.51 -19.09
N ILE A 338 -14.83 -4.73 -18.02
CA ILE A 338 -13.70 -4.57 -17.10
C ILE A 338 -13.38 -5.89 -16.39
N GLN A 339 -14.40 -6.60 -15.92
CA GLN A 339 -14.20 -7.91 -15.30
C GLN A 339 -13.57 -8.92 -16.27
N THR A 340 -14.06 -8.96 -17.52
CA THR A 340 -13.51 -9.81 -18.58
C THR A 340 -12.07 -9.43 -18.90
N HIS A 341 -11.77 -8.15 -19.00
CA HIS A 341 -10.42 -7.65 -19.21
C HIS A 341 -9.48 -8.05 -18.08
N LEU A 342 -9.86 -7.82 -16.83
CA LEU A 342 -9.06 -8.21 -15.66
C LEU A 342 -8.78 -9.73 -15.66
N LYS A 343 -9.79 -10.57 -15.90
CA LYS A 343 -9.59 -12.03 -15.99
C LYS A 343 -8.56 -12.41 -17.06
N THR A 344 -8.50 -11.67 -18.15
CA THR A 344 -7.57 -11.94 -19.25
C THR A 344 -6.15 -11.50 -18.93
N ILE A 345 -5.96 -10.33 -18.34
CA ILE A 345 -4.61 -9.75 -18.17
C ILE A 345 -3.93 -10.17 -16.88
N LEU A 346 -4.69 -10.44 -15.81
CA LEU A 346 -4.13 -10.70 -14.48
C LEU A 346 -3.11 -11.83 -14.44
N PRO A 347 -3.28 -12.98 -15.11
CA PRO A 347 -2.27 -14.05 -15.08
C PRO A 347 -0.90 -13.56 -15.56
N ALA A 348 -0.84 -12.87 -16.68
CA ALA A 348 0.40 -12.31 -17.23
C ALA A 348 0.95 -11.15 -16.39
N TYR A 349 0.05 -10.28 -15.85
CA TYR A 349 0.45 -9.18 -14.98
C TYR A 349 1.10 -9.70 -13.69
N ILE A 350 0.48 -10.67 -13.03
CA ILE A 350 0.98 -11.25 -11.79
C ILE A 350 2.31 -11.98 -12.01
N ALA A 351 2.46 -12.71 -13.13
CA ALA A 351 3.69 -13.43 -13.49
C ALA A 351 4.92 -12.50 -13.64
N ARG A 352 4.74 -11.19 -13.86
CA ARG A 352 5.87 -10.21 -13.89
C ARG A 352 6.65 -10.16 -12.59
N ALA A 353 6.11 -10.66 -11.48
CA ALA A 353 6.87 -10.78 -10.23
C ALA A 353 8.03 -11.78 -10.32
N ASP A 354 8.01 -12.71 -11.28
CA ASP A 354 9.09 -13.67 -11.52
C ASP A 354 10.38 -12.96 -11.99
N ASP A 355 10.26 -11.81 -12.66
CA ASP A 355 11.43 -11.01 -13.05
C ASP A 355 12.14 -10.44 -11.83
N ALA A 356 11.37 -9.90 -10.87
CA ALA A 356 11.94 -9.39 -9.61
C ALA A 356 12.49 -10.53 -8.74
N ARG A 357 11.84 -11.70 -8.73
CA ARG A 357 12.32 -12.89 -8.04
C ARG A 357 13.66 -13.35 -8.65
N SER A 358 13.74 -13.44 -9.97
CA SER A 358 14.97 -13.84 -10.68
C SER A 358 16.12 -12.88 -10.37
N ALA A 359 15.86 -11.56 -10.39
CA ALA A 359 16.86 -10.55 -10.04
C ALA A 359 17.32 -10.68 -8.57
N LEU A 360 16.41 -11.00 -7.63
CA LEU A 360 16.76 -11.29 -6.23
C LEU A 360 17.63 -12.55 -6.12
N GLU A 361 17.29 -13.64 -6.81
CA GLU A 361 18.04 -14.89 -6.79
C GLU A 361 19.46 -14.71 -7.35
N GLU A 362 19.63 -13.89 -8.39
CA GLU A 362 20.96 -13.55 -8.91
C GLU A 362 21.82 -12.78 -7.90
N LEU A 363 21.18 -11.92 -7.11
CA LEU A 363 21.89 -11.20 -6.04
C LEU A 363 22.27 -12.12 -4.88
N ILE A 364 21.47 -13.14 -4.55
CA ILE A 364 21.77 -14.12 -3.49
C ILE A 364 22.97 -14.98 -3.89
N LYS A 365 23.11 -15.34 -5.16
CA LYS A 365 24.20 -16.20 -5.67
C LYS A 365 25.57 -15.51 -5.75
N LYS A 366 25.62 -14.19 -5.78
CA LYS A 366 26.83 -13.34 -5.79
C LYS A 366 27.33 -13.05 -4.38
#